data_750063df06f7e6d8725b07457435ebee
#
_entry.id   750063df06f7e6d8725b07457435ebee
#
_cell.length_a   1.000
_cell.length_b   1.000
_cell.length_c   1.000
_cell.angle_alpha   90.00
_cell.angle_beta   90.00
_cell.angle_gamma   90.00
#
_symmetry.space_group_name_H-M   'P 1'
#
loop_
_entity.id
_entity.type
_entity.pdbx_description
1 polymer ?
#
loop_
_entity_poly.entity_id
_entity_poly.type
_entity_poly.pdbx_seq_one_letter_code
_entity_poly.pdbx_strand_id
1 'polypeptide(L)'
;AVSNVLSVVNGASVPQSGKAGGQMAHAYTYDALYRLVSATGTYTGADNKTASYTLAMGYDNMHRITSKRQILTQNNVQFNGTLNAGYDLTYTYGTDAGKRFQLANVKDVNYRTEETPSESENVNNNHAYEYDANGNLVYVNTSRTKKDGVADEKTTERKLKWDEENRLLASDDNGFVTNYWYDADGERTVKTSGESDQVYVNSEFAGGRTNTAKFSLYVSPYLVANQGGRYTKHIYIGSQRVVSKIGDFDSYGSDPRRIQYAGSETDGLS
;
A
#
# COMPACT_ATOMS: atom_id res chain seq x y z
N ALA A 1 -20.77 1.55 27.02
CA ALA A 1 -20.35 2.26 25.83
C ALA A 1 -19.07 1.61 25.32
N VAL A 2 -19.05 1.24 24.05
CA VAL A 2 -17.88 0.73 23.38
C VAL A 2 -17.26 1.89 22.59
N SER A 3 -15.94 1.99 22.55
CA SER A 3 -15.22 3.14 22.00
C SER A 3 -15.19 3.15 20.44
N ASN A 4 -16.25 2.68 19.78
CA ASN A 4 -16.35 2.72 18.34
C ASN A 4 -16.69 4.13 17.86
N VAL A 5 -15.91 4.63 16.89
CA VAL A 5 -16.17 5.92 16.26
C VAL A 5 -17.39 5.80 15.35
N LEU A 6 -18.44 6.56 15.60
CA LEU A 6 -19.67 6.54 14.80
C LEU A 6 -19.63 7.58 13.68
N SER A 7 -18.93 8.69 13.90
CA SER A 7 -18.75 9.71 12.86
C SER A 7 -17.52 10.55 13.10
N VAL A 8 -16.99 11.10 12.01
CA VAL A 8 -15.93 12.12 12.01
C VAL A 8 -16.38 13.23 11.06
N VAL A 9 -16.36 14.46 11.54
CA VAL A 9 -16.75 15.62 10.74
C VAL A 9 -15.67 16.68 10.81
N ASN A 10 -15.23 17.13 9.64
CA ASN A 10 -14.43 18.33 9.52
C ASN A 10 -15.33 19.50 9.13
N GLY A 11 -15.60 20.40 10.08
CA GLY A 11 -16.44 21.56 9.91
C GLY A 11 -15.75 22.78 9.30
N ALA A 12 -14.61 22.60 8.63
CA ALA A 12 -13.93 23.68 7.90
C ALA A 12 -14.88 24.30 6.86
N SER A 13 -14.76 25.60 6.62
CA SER A 13 -15.53 26.26 5.55
C SER A 13 -15.08 25.73 4.18
N VAL A 14 -16.02 25.72 3.23
CA VAL A 14 -15.66 25.45 1.82
C VAL A 14 -14.70 26.53 1.35
N PRO A 15 -13.54 26.17 0.80
CA PRO A 15 -12.53 27.15 0.39
C PRO A 15 -13.01 27.98 -0.81
N GLN A 16 -12.40 29.14 -0.98
CA GLN A 16 -12.61 29.99 -2.16
C GLN A 16 -12.13 29.26 -3.43
N SER A 17 -12.64 29.73 -4.58
CA SER A 17 -12.24 29.23 -5.90
C SER A 17 -10.71 29.13 -6.04
N GLY A 18 -10.25 28.02 -6.60
CA GLY A 18 -8.83 27.72 -6.82
C GLY A 18 -8.03 27.35 -5.56
N LYS A 19 -8.63 27.31 -4.37
CA LYS A 19 -7.95 26.93 -3.13
C LYS A 19 -8.17 25.46 -2.79
N ALA A 20 -7.17 24.85 -2.19
CA ALA A 20 -7.24 23.48 -1.69
C ALA A 20 -7.97 23.39 -0.34
N GLY A 21 -8.45 22.21 -0.01
CA GLY A 21 -9.19 21.92 1.22
C GLY A 21 -10.67 21.68 0.97
N GLY A 22 -11.45 21.62 2.03
CA GLY A 22 -12.91 21.40 1.95
C GLY A 22 -13.47 20.75 3.20
N GLN A 23 -14.79 20.58 3.21
CA GLN A 23 -15.52 19.88 4.26
C GLN A 23 -15.49 18.38 4.00
N MET A 24 -15.34 17.60 5.04
CA MET A 24 -15.46 16.14 5.01
C MET A 24 -16.30 15.64 6.16
N ALA A 25 -17.11 14.63 5.88
CA ALA A 25 -17.87 13.91 6.90
C ALA A 25 -17.79 12.43 6.62
N HIS A 26 -17.64 11.62 7.67
CA HIS A 26 -17.67 10.18 7.63
C HIS A 26 -18.64 9.66 8.69
N ALA A 27 -19.38 8.59 8.34
CA ALA A 27 -20.23 7.87 9.26
C ALA A 27 -19.94 6.37 9.16
N TYR A 28 -20.03 5.67 10.31
CA TYR A 28 -19.66 4.27 10.43
C TYR A 28 -20.75 3.50 11.16
N THR A 29 -21.01 2.26 10.72
CA THR A 29 -21.88 1.33 11.43
C THR A 29 -21.15 0.04 11.75
N TYR A 30 -21.56 -0.60 12.82
CA TYR A 30 -20.93 -1.80 13.35
C TYR A 30 -21.97 -2.87 13.61
N ASP A 31 -21.56 -4.13 13.55
CA ASP A 31 -22.41 -5.25 13.96
C ASP A 31 -22.40 -5.45 15.49
N ALA A 32 -23.14 -6.44 15.94
CA ALA A 32 -23.22 -6.79 17.36
C ALA A 32 -21.89 -7.23 17.98
N LEU A 33 -20.89 -7.58 17.16
CA LEU A 33 -19.54 -7.94 17.55
C LEU A 33 -18.56 -6.78 17.39
N TYR A 34 -19.08 -5.57 17.20
CA TYR A 34 -18.30 -4.32 17.03
C TYR A 34 -17.38 -4.28 15.80
N ARG A 35 -17.67 -5.09 14.77
CA ARG A 35 -16.94 -5.07 13.51
C ARG A 35 -17.57 -4.05 12.58
N LEU A 36 -16.75 -3.33 11.81
CA LEU A 36 -17.20 -2.34 10.85
C LEU A 36 -18.01 -2.99 9.73
N VAL A 37 -19.28 -2.67 9.59
CA VAL A 37 -20.17 -3.22 8.53
C VAL A 37 -20.33 -2.25 7.39
N SER A 38 -20.40 -0.96 7.69
CA SER A 38 -20.48 0.06 6.65
C SER A 38 -19.77 1.35 7.03
N ALA A 39 -19.35 2.05 6.01
CA ALA A 39 -18.89 3.43 6.13
C ALA A 39 -19.45 4.24 4.95
N THR A 40 -19.73 5.50 5.21
CA THR A 40 -20.05 6.49 4.18
C THR A 40 -19.19 7.72 4.39
N GLY A 41 -18.89 8.41 3.31
CA GLY A 41 -18.16 9.66 3.39
C GLY A 41 -18.62 10.63 2.33
N THR A 42 -18.49 11.92 2.66
CA THR A 42 -18.77 13.03 1.75
C THR A 42 -17.64 14.04 1.80
N TYR A 43 -17.40 14.68 0.68
CA TYR A 43 -16.45 15.78 0.53
C TYR A 43 -17.09 16.89 -0.27
N THR A 44 -16.90 18.14 0.17
CA THR A 44 -17.31 19.37 -0.55
C THR A 44 -16.13 20.34 -0.57
N GLY A 45 -15.61 20.60 -1.76
CA GLY A 45 -14.52 21.53 -1.99
C GLY A 45 -14.95 22.76 -2.77
N ALA A 46 -13.96 23.61 -3.12
CA ALA A 46 -14.17 24.76 -4.01
C ALA A 46 -14.63 24.31 -5.40
N ASP A 47 -15.20 25.22 -6.17
CA ASP A 47 -15.50 25.05 -7.60
C ASP A 47 -16.43 23.86 -7.90
N ASN A 48 -17.42 23.64 -7.03
CA ASN A 48 -18.37 22.53 -7.13
C ASN A 48 -17.70 21.13 -7.12
N LYS A 49 -16.53 21.02 -6.53
CA LYS A 49 -15.88 19.74 -6.31
C LYS A 49 -16.56 18.99 -5.20
N THR A 50 -17.11 17.85 -5.52
CA THR A 50 -17.74 16.96 -4.53
C THR A 50 -17.30 15.53 -4.70
N ALA A 51 -17.27 14.79 -3.61
CA ALA A 51 -17.09 13.35 -3.65
C ALA A 51 -17.92 12.67 -2.57
N SER A 52 -18.32 11.43 -2.82
CA SER A 52 -18.95 10.59 -1.82
C SER A 52 -18.52 9.14 -2.01
N TYR A 53 -18.47 8.39 -0.93
CA TYR A 53 -18.27 6.94 -1.00
C TYR A 53 -19.19 6.20 -0.07
N THR A 54 -19.45 4.94 -0.43
CA THR A 54 -20.07 3.95 0.44
C THR A 54 -19.17 2.74 0.51
N LEU A 55 -18.99 2.19 1.70
CA LEU A 55 -18.26 0.95 1.97
C LEU A 55 -19.23 -0.02 2.67
N ALA A 56 -19.24 -1.28 2.22
CA ALA A 56 -19.91 -2.37 2.90
C ALA A 56 -18.92 -3.52 3.12
N MET A 57 -18.98 -4.15 4.30
CA MET A 57 -18.12 -5.28 4.67
C MET A 57 -18.96 -6.42 5.21
N GLY A 58 -18.61 -7.64 4.80
CA GLY A 58 -19.20 -8.88 5.29
C GLY A 58 -18.16 -9.73 6.02
N TYR A 59 -18.65 -10.49 6.99
CA TYR A 59 -17.84 -11.36 7.83
C TYR A 59 -18.52 -12.71 8.03
N ASP A 60 -17.72 -13.72 8.27
CA ASP A 60 -18.22 -15.03 8.72
C ASP A 60 -18.14 -15.21 10.24
N ASN A 61 -18.54 -16.39 10.70
CA ASN A 61 -18.57 -16.73 12.12
C ASN A 61 -17.16 -16.87 12.75
N MET A 62 -16.11 -16.95 11.94
CA MET A 62 -14.71 -16.96 12.38
C MET A 62 -14.08 -15.57 12.36
N HIS A 63 -14.89 -14.51 12.21
CA HIS A 63 -14.48 -13.12 12.08
C HIS A 63 -13.63 -12.80 10.86
N ARG A 64 -13.60 -13.68 9.85
CA ARG A 64 -12.87 -13.43 8.60
C ARG A 64 -13.73 -12.54 7.69
N ILE A 65 -13.08 -11.64 6.96
CA ILE A 65 -13.75 -10.81 5.95
C ILE A 65 -14.15 -11.72 4.78
N THR A 66 -15.43 -11.76 4.44
CA THR A 66 -15.95 -12.51 3.28
C THR A 66 -16.26 -11.63 2.08
N SER A 67 -16.55 -10.36 2.33
CA SER A 67 -16.78 -9.38 1.26
C SER A 67 -16.38 -7.98 1.69
N LYS A 68 -15.96 -7.19 0.69
CA LYS A 68 -15.71 -5.76 0.84
C LYS A 68 -16.08 -5.05 -0.45
N ARG A 69 -17.04 -4.15 -0.39
CA ARG A 69 -17.48 -3.38 -1.56
C ARG A 69 -17.39 -1.90 -1.28
N GLN A 70 -16.78 -1.16 -2.20
CA GLN A 70 -16.75 0.29 -2.14
C GLN A 70 -17.20 0.88 -3.47
N ILE A 71 -18.04 1.91 -3.38
CA ILE A 71 -18.43 2.75 -4.51
C ILE A 71 -18.07 4.19 -4.18
N LEU A 72 -17.40 4.83 -5.11
CA LEU A 72 -16.96 6.23 -5.04
C LEU A 72 -17.59 6.98 -6.20
N THR A 73 -18.16 8.15 -5.92
CA THR A 73 -18.58 9.12 -6.94
C THR A 73 -17.84 10.43 -6.69
N GLN A 74 -17.23 10.98 -7.73
CA GLN A 74 -16.54 12.27 -7.71
C GLN A 74 -17.09 13.17 -8.81
N ASN A 75 -17.28 14.46 -8.50
CA ASN A 75 -17.66 15.47 -9.46
C ASN A 75 -16.61 16.57 -9.45
N ASN A 76 -16.05 16.87 -10.61
CA ASN A 76 -15.07 17.95 -10.84
C ASN A 76 -13.80 17.85 -9.98
N VAL A 77 -13.45 16.69 -9.42
CA VAL A 77 -12.29 16.52 -8.54
C VAL A 77 -11.05 16.17 -9.35
N GLN A 78 -11.08 15.11 -10.14
CA GLN A 78 -9.96 14.68 -10.98
C GLN A 78 -9.98 15.33 -12.37
N PHE A 79 -11.18 15.55 -12.91
CA PHE A 79 -11.41 16.20 -14.19
C PHE A 79 -12.78 16.90 -14.15
N ASN A 80 -13.10 17.69 -15.16
CA ASN A 80 -14.43 18.30 -15.28
C ASN A 80 -15.43 17.22 -15.72
N GLY A 81 -16.27 16.78 -14.80
CA GLY A 81 -17.24 15.73 -15.03
C GLY A 81 -17.38 14.82 -13.83
N THR A 82 -18.12 13.73 -14.01
CA THR A 82 -18.41 12.74 -12.97
C THR A 82 -17.59 11.49 -13.21
N LEU A 83 -16.87 11.04 -12.18
CA LEU A 83 -16.21 9.75 -12.12
C LEU A 83 -16.95 8.87 -11.11
N ASN A 84 -17.39 7.69 -11.56
CA ASN A 84 -17.82 6.61 -10.67
C ASN A 84 -16.75 5.52 -10.69
N ALA A 85 -16.27 5.13 -9.53
CA ALA A 85 -15.25 4.10 -9.38
C ALA A 85 -15.56 3.25 -8.14
N GLY A 86 -14.96 2.10 -8.05
CA GLY A 86 -15.12 1.24 -6.88
C GLY A 86 -14.61 -0.17 -7.14
N TYR A 87 -14.82 -1.02 -6.14
CA TYR A 87 -14.49 -2.44 -6.21
C TYR A 87 -15.50 -3.26 -5.41
N ASP A 88 -15.60 -4.52 -5.81
CA ASP A 88 -16.35 -5.55 -5.11
C ASP A 88 -15.44 -6.76 -4.93
N LEU A 89 -15.00 -7.01 -3.70
CA LEU A 89 -14.08 -8.06 -3.33
C LEU A 89 -14.82 -9.18 -2.63
N THR A 90 -14.62 -10.42 -3.09
CA THR A 90 -15.09 -11.64 -2.43
C THR A 90 -13.90 -12.47 -2.01
N TYR A 91 -13.83 -12.81 -0.73
CA TYR A 91 -12.72 -13.52 -0.10
C TYR A 91 -13.08 -14.98 0.15
N THR A 92 -12.21 -15.90 -0.27
CA THR A 92 -12.35 -17.33 -0.04
C THR A 92 -11.14 -17.85 0.72
N TYR A 93 -11.38 -18.66 1.73
CA TYR A 93 -10.36 -19.18 2.63
C TYR A 93 -10.17 -20.69 2.46
N GLY A 94 -9.05 -21.20 2.94
CA GLY A 94 -8.78 -22.64 2.97
C GLY A 94 -9.82 -23.41 3.79
N THR A 95 -10.12 -24.63 3.36
CA THR A 95 -11.11 -25.51 4.00
C THR A 95 -10.47 -26.58 4.89
N ASP A 96 -9.20 -26.91 4.62
CA ASP A 96 -8.47 -27.95 5.33
C ASP A 96 -8.19 -27.58 6.79
N ALA A 97 -8.02 -28.57 7.63
CA ALA A 97 -7.58 -28.36 9.00
C ALA A 97 -6.23 -27.63 9.03
N GLY A 98 -6.12 -26.59 9.85
CA GLY A 98 -4.93 -25.74 9.93
C GLY A 98 -4.84 -24.63 8.87
N LYS A 99 -5.63 -24.69 7.79
CA LYS A 99 -5.60 -23.67 6.71
C LYS A 99 -6.79 -22.72 6.71
N ARG A 100 -7.68 -22.83 7.68
CA ARG A 100 -8.95 -22.07 7.71
C ARG A 100 -8.79 -20.54 7.78
N PHE A 101 -7.62 -20.06 8.20
CA PHE A 101 -7.29 -18.63 8.21
C PHE A 101 -6.40 -18.20 7.05
N GLN A 102 -5.97 -19.13 6.19
CA GLN A 102 -5.23 -18.82 4.99
C GLN A 102 -6.21 -18.38 3.90
N LEU A 103 -5.96 -17.21 3.34
CA LEU A 103 -6.71 -16.67 2.22
C LEU A 103 -6.36 -17.50 0.97
N ALA A 104 -7.35 -18.15 0.36
CA ALA A 104 -7.13 -18.98 -0.82
C ALA A 104 -7.32 -18.17 -2.11
N ASN A 105 -8.33 -17.28 -2.12
CA ASN A 105 -8.67 -16.50 -3.30
C ASN A 105 -9.36 -15.19 -2.94
N VAL A 106 -9.12 -14.16 -3.75
CA VAL A 106 -9.92 -12.93 -3.77
C VAL A 106 -10.39 -12.69 -5.21
N LYS A 107 -11.70 -12.70 -5.39
CA LYS A 107 -12.31 -12.18 -6.61
C LYS A 107 -12.43 -10.67 -6.48
N ASP A 108 -11.89 -9.92 -7.44
CA ASP A 108 -11.82 -8.47 -7.45
C ASP A 108 -12.50 -7.93 -8.70
N VAL A 109 -13.72 -7.43 -8.53
CA VAL A 109 -14.46 -6.77 -9.60
C VAL A 109 -14.30 -5.26 -9.42
N ASN A 110 -13.70 -4.62 -10.42
CA ASN A 110 -13.45 -3.19 -10.43
C ASN A 110 -14.50 -2.47 -11.27
N TYR A 111 -14.95 -1.33 -10.75
CA TYR A 111 -15.87 -0.42 -11.43
C TYR A 111 -15.16 0.89 -11.66
N ARG A 112 -15.12 1.32 -12.91
CA ARG A 112 -14.70 2.68 -13.26
C ARG A 112 -15.46 3.12 -14.49
N THR A 113 -16.14 4.26 -14.37
CA THR A 113 -16.86 4.88 -15.50
C THR A 113 -16.31 6.29 -15.68
N GLU A 114 -15.75 6.53 -16.84
CA GLU A 114 -15.32 7.82 -17.35
C GLU A 114 -16.12 8.13 -18.62
N GLU A 115 -16.01 9.34 -19.16
CA GLU A 115 -16.69 9.68 -20.41
C GLU A 115 -16.28 8.76 -21.59
N THR A 116 -15.02 8.32 -21.59
CA THR A 116 -14.47 7.37 -22.57
C THR A 116 -13.64 6.32 -21.86
N PRO A 117 -14.25 5.32 -21.20
CA PRO A 117 -13.51 4.26 -20.53
C PRO A 117 -12.75 3.41 -21.54
N SER A 118 -11.48 3.11 -21.25
CA SER A 118 -10.64 2.23 -22.06
C SER A 118 -11.18 0.79 -22.04
N GLU A 119 -11.33 0.16 -23.20
CA GLU A 119 -11.68 -1.26 -23.30
C GLU A 119 -10.58 -2.18 -22.75
N SER A 120 -9.34 -1.67 -22.64
CA SER A 120 -8.21 -2.41 -22.10
C SER A 120 -8.17 -2.46 -20.56
N GLU A 121 -9.08 -1.76 -19.87
CA GLU A 121 -9.11 -1.79 -18.40
C GLU A 121 -9.51 -3.17 -17.88
N ASN A 122 -8.77 -3.61 -16.85
CA ASN A 122 -9.09 -4.85 -16.17
C ASN A 122 -10.23 -4.61 -15.17
N VAL A 123 -11.34 -5.26 -15.37
CA VAL A 123 -12.56 -5.09 -14.58
C VAL A 123 -12.89 -6.29 -13.70
N ASN A 124 -12.27 -7.43 -13.95
CA ASN A 124 -12.51 -8.65 -13.18
C ASN A 124 -11.18 -9.37 -13.00
N ASN A 125 -10.64 -9.29 -11.80
CA ASN A 125 -9.38 -9.91 -11.42
C ASN A 125 -9.65 -11.02 -10.41
N ASN A 126 -8.81 -12.04 -10.45
CA ASN A 126 -8.88 -13.14 -9.51
C ASN A 126 -7.47 -13.39 -8.96
N HIS A 127 -7.32 -13.27 -7.65
CA HIS A 127 -6.05 -13.44 -6.95
C HIS A 127 -6.05 -14.79 -6.26
N ALA A 128 -5.13 -15.68 -6.62
CA ALA A 128 -4.92 -16.96 -5.96
C ALA A 128 -3.66 -16.88 -5.07
N TYR A 129 -3.71 -17.49 -3.89
CA TYR A 129 -2.69 -17.42 -2.87
C TYR A 129 -2.19 -18.81 -2.50
N GLU A 130 -0.87 -18.97 -2.38
CA GLU A 130 -0.23 -20.19 -1.92
C GLU A 130 0.69 -19.92 -0.74
N TYR A 131 0.82 -20.92 0.14
CA TYR A 131 1.54 -20.80 1.39
C TYR A 131 2.52 -21.95 1.58
N ASP A 132 3.64 -21.69 2.26
CA ASP A 132 4.56 -22.73 2.70
C ASP A 132 4.00 -23.53 3.91
N ALA A 133 4.79 -24.50 4.37
CA ALA A 133 4.40 -25.35 5.51
C ALA A 133 4.30 -24.58 6.83
N ASN A 134 4.98 -23.43 6.95
CA ASN A 134 4.93 -22.56 8.13
C ASN A 134 3.74 -21.58 8.07
N GLY A 135 3.01 -21.53 6.95
CA GLY A 135 1.90 -20.61 6.73
C GLY A 135 2.30 -19.27 6.17
N ASN A 136 3.54 -19.08 5.73
CA ASN A 136 3.97 -17.87 5.06
C ASN A 136 3.45 -17.85 3.61
N LEU A 137 2.99 -16.70 3.14
CA LEU A 137 2.59 -16.52 1.75
C LEU A 137 3.81 -16.62 0.83
N VAL A 138 3.81 -17.55 -0.13
CA VAL A 138 4.93 -17.76 -1.06
C VAL A 138 4.61 -17.37 -2.49
N TYR A 139 3.33 -17.39 -2.87
CA TYR A 139 2.92 -17.09 -4.24
C TYR A 139 1.57 -16.41 -4.30
N VAL A 140 1.45 -15.41 -5.15
CA VAL A 140 0.19 -14.80 -5.55
C VAL A 140 0.14 -14.77 -7.06
N ASN A 141 -0.90 -15.37 -7.64
CA ASN A 141 -1.21 -15.25 -9.07
C ASN A 141 -2.45 -14.38 -9.24
N THR A 142 -2.37 -13.40 -10.11
CA THR A 142 -3.50 -12.55 -10.47
C THR A 142 -3.86 -12.78 -11.92
N SER A 143 -4.96 -13.48 -12.18
CA SER A 143 -5.59 -13.51 -13.50
C SER A 143 -6.46 -12.27 -13.67
N ARG A 144 -6.53 -11.75 -14.88
CA ARG A 144 -7.16 -10.45 -15.19
C ARG A 144 -8.08 -10.61 -16.38
N THR A 145 -9.25 -9.97 -16.29
CA THR A 145 -10.21 -9.91 -17.41
C THR A 145 -10.50 -8.45 -17.73
N LYS A 146 -10.37 -8.09 -18.99
CA LYS A 146 -10.65 -6.75 -19.50
C LYS A 146 -12.15 -6.48 -19.55
N LYS A 147 -12.52 -5.23 -19.78
CA LYS A 147 -13.91 -4.76 -19.86
C LYS A 147 -14.71 -5.44 -20.96
N ASP A 148 -14.07 -5.78 -22.07
CA ASP A 148 -14.65 -6.54 -23.18
C ASP A 148 -14.89 -8.03 -22.89
N GLY A 149 -14.52 -8.49 -21.69
CA GLY A 149 -14.63 -9.88 -21.27
C GLY A 149 -13.46 -10.78 -21.72
N VAL A 150 -12.46 -10.21 -22.43
CA VAL A 150 -11.29 -10.94 -22.87
C VAL A 150 -10.27 -11.05 -21.74
N ALA A 151 -9.68 -12.24 -21.56
CA ALA A 151 -8.60 -12.44 -20.60
C ALA A 151 -7.38 -11.58 -20.99
N ASP A 152 -6.80 -10.90 -20.01
CA ASP A 152 -5.54 -10.20 -20.19
C ASP A 152 -4.41 -11.25 -20.26
N GLU A 153 -3.62 -11.21 -21.32
CA GLU A 153 -2.47 -12.11 -21.49
C GLU A 153 -1.39 -11.89 -20.42
N LYS A 154 -1.36 -10.71 -19.80
CA LYS A 154 -0.45 -10.39 -18.72
C LYS A 154 -1.06 -10.75 -17.37
N THR A 155 -0.92 -12.01 -16.97
CA THR A 155 -1.07 -12.35 -15.55
C THR A 155 0.01 -11.64 -14.76
N THR A 156 -0.32 -11.21 -13.55
CA THR A 156 0.69 -10.70 -12.62
C THR A 156 1.01 -11.75 -11.57
N GLU A 157 2.29 -11.93 -11.31
CA GLU A 157 2.76 -12.88 -10.33
C GLU A 157 3.56 -12.16 -9.24
N ARG A 158 3.38 -12.60 -8.01
CA ARG A 158 4.27 -12.25 -6.91
C ARG A 158 4.80 -13.52 -6.28
N LYS A 159 6.10 -13.60 -6.11
CA LYS A 159 6.79 -14.69 -5.42
C LYS A 159 7.49 -14.15 -4.19
N LEU A 160 7.43 -14.90 -3.09
CA LEU A 160 8.05 -14.51 -1.83
C LEU A 160 8.90 -15.65 -1.30
N LYS A 161 10.04 -15.32 -0.72
CA LYS A 161 10.94 -16.25 -0.06
C LYS A 161 11.13 -15.87 1.39
N TRP A 162 11.03 -16.82 2.27
CA TRP A 162 11.16 -16.66 3.72
C TRP A 162 12.31 -17.50 4.26
N ASP A 163 12.86 -17.08 5.39
CA ASP A 163 13.81 -17.89 6.16
C ASP A 163 13.11 -18.76 7.20
N GLU A 164 13.89 -19.52 7.95
CA GLU A 164 13.40 -20.43 8.99
C GLU A 164 12.79 -19.70 10.19
N GLU A 165 13.04 -18.40 10.34
CA GLU A 165 12.48 -17.53 11.36
C GLU A 165 11.26 -16.74 10.87
N ASN A 166 10.74 -17.09 9.67
CA ASN A 166 9.60 -16.44 9.01
C ASN A 166 9.85 -14.96 8.69
N ARG A 167 11.11 -14.59 8.40
CA ARG A 167 11.46 -13.25 7.91
C ARG A 167 11.54 -13.27 6.38
N LEU A 168 11.02 -12.24 5.72
CA LEU A 168 10.99 -12.15 4.26
C LEU A 168 12.39 -11.89 3.71
N LEU A 169 12.96 -12.85 2.98
CA LEU A 169 14.28 -12.73 2.34
C LEU A 169 14.22 -12.10 0.94
N ALA A 170 13.15 -12.36 0.20
CA ALA A 170 12.99 -11.82 -1.14
C ALA A 170 11.54 -11.74 -1.57
N SER A 171 11.23 -10.78 -2.43
CA SER A 171 9.98 -10.73 -3.20
C SER A 171 10.29 -10.46 -4.66
N ASP A 172 9.52 -11.06 -5.54
CA ASP A 172 9.49 -10.79 -6.96
C ASP A 172 8.09 -10.34 -7.37
N ASP A 173 8.00 -9.15 -7.92
CA ASP A 173 6.78 -8.59 -8.48
C ASP A 173 6.95 -8.47 -10.01
N ASN A 174 6.61 -9.51 -10.75
CA ASN A 174 6.73 -9.56 -12.22
C ASN A 174 8.13 -9.21 -12.74
N GLY A 175 9.19 -9.73 -12.12
CA GLY A 175 10.57 -9.47 -12.50
C GLY A 175 11.22 -8.29 -11.78
N PHE A 176 10.48 -7.55 -10.96
CA PHE A 176 11.06 -6.57 -10.07
C PHE A 176 11.38 -7.22 -8.73
N VAL A 177 12.66 -7.59 -8.54
CA VAL A 177 13.07 -8.36 -7.38
C VAL A 177 13.61 -7.45 -6.29
N THR A 178 13.13 -7.71 -5.07
CA THR A 178 13.60 -7.07 -3.85
C THR A 178 14.20 -8.14 -2.94
N ASN A 179 15.38 -7.88 -2.39
CA ASN A 179 16.03 -8.76 -1.41
C ASN A 179 16.17 -8.00 -0.08
N TYR A 180 16.14 -8.76 1.02
CA TYR A 180 16.19 -8.24 2.39
C TYR A 180 17.25 -8.99 3.19
N TRP A 181 17.98 -8.27 4.04
CA TRP A 181 18.94 -8.83 4.99
C TRP A 181 18.62 -8.35 6.39
N TYR A 182 18.90 -9.20 7.33
CA TYR A 182 18.62 -9.00 8.74
C TYR A 182 19.90 -9.20 9.55
N ASP A 183 20.00 -8.52 10.69
CA ASP A 183 21.02 -8.76 11.70
C ASP A 183 20.63 -9.93 12.62
N ALA A 184 21.49 -10.20 13.61
CA ALA A 184 21.27 -11.27 14.56
C ALA A 184 20.05 -11.05 15.49
N ASP A 185 19.64 -9.79 15.66
CA ASP A 185 18.48 -9.42 16.47
C ASP A 185 17.16 -9.46 15.64
N GLY A 186 17.26 -9.78 14.34
CA GLY A 186 16.12 -9.86 13.43
C GLY A 186 15.69 -8.52 12.85
N GLU A 187 16.45 -7.46 13.07
CA GLU A 187 16.18 -6.16 12.47
C GLU A 187 16.70 -6.10 11.04
N ARG A 188 15.89 -5.52 10.14
CA ARG A 188 16.29 -5.39 8.75
C ARG A 188 17.40 -4.36 8.58
N THR A 189 18.54 -4.80 8.03
CA THR A 189 19.72 -3.95 7.81
C THR A 189 19.83 -3.42 6.40
N VAL A 190 19.47 -4.24 5.40
CA VAL A 190 19.60 -3.86 3.98
C VAL A 190 18.34 -4.28 3.22
N LYS A 191 17.96 -3.47 2.26
CA LYS A 191 17.01 -3.79 1.20
C LYS A 191 17.64 -3.41 -0.13
N THR A 192 17.64 -4.32 -1.10
CA THR A 192 17.92 -3.99 -2.51
C THR A 192 16.68 -4.18 -3.34
N SER A 193 16.54 -3.42 -4.42
CA SER A 193 15.40 -3.56 -5.32
C SER A 193 15.76 -3.09 -6.72
N GLY A 194 15.21 -3.76 -7.72
CA GLY A 194 15.38 -3.40 -9.12
C GLY A 194 14.94 -4.52 -10.05
N GLU A 195 14.95 -4.23 -11.32
CA GLU A 195 14.86 -5.27 -12.34
C GLU A 195 16.12 -6.13 -12.24
N SER A 196 15.95 -7.40 -11.99
CA SER A 196 17.05 -8.35 -11.89
C SER A 196 16.61 -9.75 -12.26
N ASP A 197 17.58 -10.57 -12.65
CA ASP A 197 17.33 -11.98 -12.90
C ASP A 197 16.87 -12.66 -11.61
N GLN A 198 15.79 -13.39 -11.71
CA GLN A 198 15.32 -14.27 -10.64
C GLN A 198 16.31 -15.42 -10.45
N VAL A 199 16.57 -15.79 -9.21
CA VAL A 199 17.38 -16.94 -8.84
C VAL A 199 16.47 -18.04 -8.30
N TYR A 200 16.63 -19.24 -8.85
CA TYR A 200 15.91 -20.43 -8.41
C TYR A 200 16.89 -21.47 -7.87
N VAL A 201 16.55 -22.08 -6.77
CA VAL A 201 17.28 -23.20 -6.17
C VAL A 201 16.30 -24.35 -6.04
N ASN A 202 16.61 -25.50 -6.62
CA ASN A 202 15.73 -26.68 -6.66
C ASN A 202 14.30 -26.36 -7.15
N SER A 203 14.19 -25.51 -8.18
CA SER A 203 12.94 -25.01 -8.75
C SER A 203 12.12 -24.08 -7.85
N GLU A 204 12.61 -23.72 -6.68
CA GLU A 204 11.98 -22.72 -5.80
C GLU A 204 12.62 -21.35 -6.00
N PHE A 205 11.81 -20.31 -5.96
CA PHE A 205 12.28 -18.93 -5.97
C PHE A 205 13.14 -18.65 -4.73
N ALA A 206 14.37 -18.21 -4.95
CA ALA A 206 15.36 -17.97 -3.90
C ALA A 206 15.73 -16.49 -3.74
N GLY A 207 15.27 -15.63 -4.64
CA GLY A 207 15.58 -14.19 -4.64
C GLY A 207 16.07 -13.71 -6.00
N GLY A 208 16.77 -12.60 -6.02
CA GLY A 208 17.38 -12.02 -7.21
C GLY A 208 18.85 -11.73 -7.00
N ARG A 209 19.54 -11.42 -8.09
CA ARG A 209 20.93 -11.00 -8.04
C ARG A 209 21.04 -9.66 -7.30
N THR A 210 22.07 -9.52 -6.47
CA THR A 210 22.27 -8.35 -5.60
C THR A 210 23.10 -7.22 -6.23
N ASN A 211 23.49 -7.36 -7.49
CA ASN A 211 24.24 -6.35 -8.22
C ASN A 211 23.41 -5.16 -8.71
N THR A 212 22.15 -5.11 -8.30
CA THR A 212 21.26 -4.03 -8.66
C THR A 212 21.58 -2.76 -7.90
N ALA A 213 21.58 -1.71 -8.61
CA ALA A 213 22.08 -0.42 -8.21
C ALA A 213 21.23 0.31 -7.14
N LYS A 214 20.09 -0.21 -6.71
CA LYS A 214 19.21 0.47 -5.75
C LYS A 214 19.16 -0.27 -4.42
N PHE A 215 19.66 0.37 -3.38
CA PHE A 215 19.59 -0.17 -2.02
C PHE A 215 19.07 0.86 -1.01
N SER A 216 18.54 0.37 0.09
CA SER A 216 18.32 1.10 1.32
C SER A 216 19.05 0.42 2.46
N LEU A 217 19.85 1.20 3.19
CA LEU A 217 20.56 0.77 4.37
C LEU A 217 19.84 1.32 5.60
N TYR A 218 19.41 0.44 6.47
CA TYR A 218 18.76 0.78 7.73
C TYR A 218 19.83 0.87 8.81
N VAL A 219 20.42 2.05 8.95
CA VAL A 219 21.56 2.29 9.86
C VAL A 219 21.13 2.18 11.31
N SER A 220 19.93 2.66 11.62
CA SER A 220 19.30 2.62 12.93
C SER A 220 17.81 2.93 12.80
N PRO A 221 17.00 2.81 13.87
CA PRO A 221 15.62 3.27 13.87
C PRO A 221 15.45 4.75 13.50
N TYR A 222 16.52 5.52 13.60
CA TYR A 222 16.52 6.98 13.38
C TYR A 222 17.02 7.38 11.99
N LEU A 223 17.69 6.48 11.25
CA LEU A 223 18.35 6.83 10.00
C LEU A 223 18.28 5.69 8.98
N VAL A 224 17.71 6.00 7.83
CA VAL A 224 17.75 5.17 6.63
C VAL A 224 18.53 5.92 5.55
N ALA A 225 19.54 5.29 4.99
CA ALA A 225 20.32 5.81 3.87
C ALA A 225 19.99 5.04 2.58
N ASN A 226 19.91 5.75 1.48
CA ASN A 226 19.65 5.18 0.16
C ASN A 226 20.83 5.46 -0.77
N GLN A 227 20.87 4.70 -1.85
CA GLN A 227 21.81 4.97 -2.91
C GLN A 227 21.67 6.42 -3.43
N GLY A 228 22.78 7.00 -3.88
CA GLY A 228 22.81 8.37 -4.38
C GLY A 228 22.78 9.42 -3.26
N GLY A 229 23.12 9.05 -2.02
CA GLY A 229 23.22 9.96 -0.89
C GLY A 229 21.89 10.45 -0.32
N ARG A 230 20.77 9.92 -0.78
CA ARG A 230 19.46 10.19 -0.17
C ARG A 230 19.37 9.53 1.19
N TYR A 231 18.74 10.21 2.14
CA TYR A 231 18.53 9.67 3.48
C TYR A 231 17.18 10.11 4.06
N THR A 232 16.72 9.36 5.03
CA THR A 232 15.57 9.73 5.86
C THR A 232 15.97 9.69 7.31
N LYS A 233 15.83 10.80 8.02
CA LYS A 233 15.96 10.87 9.47
C LYS A 233 14.59 10.79 10.12
N HIS A 234 14.46 9.94 11.12
CA HIS A 234 13.25 9.79 11.91
C HIS A 234 13.45 10.42 13.28
N ILE A 235 12.48 11.20 13.71
CA ILE A 235 12.48 11.86 15.02
C ILE A 235 11.36 11.27 15.84
N TYR A 236 11.69 10.86 17.07
CA TYR A 236 10.78 10.21 17.99
C TYR A 236 10.58 11.05 19.24
N ILE A 237 9.39 10.96 19.83
CA ILE A 237 9.09 11.36 21.20
C ILE A 237 8.63 10.08 21.92
N GLY A 238 9.45 9.63 22.86
CA GLY A 238 9.27 8.28 23.42
C GLY A 238 9.40 7.21 22.33
N SER A 239 8.43 6.33 22.20
CA SER A 239 8.36 5.30 21.17
C SER A 239 7.62 5.74 19.88
N GLN A 240 7.06 6.95 19.84
CA GLN A 240 6.30 7.44 18.70
C GLN A 240 7.17 8.26 17.76
N ARG A 241 7.18 7.84 16.48
CA ARG A 241 7.80 8.63 15.40
C ARG A 241 6.90 9.81 15.05
N VAL A 242 7.36 11.03 15.36
CA VAL A 242 6.59 12.26 15.15
C VAL A 242 6.93 12.97 13.85
N VAL A 243 8.16 12.83 13.37
CA VAL A 243 8.62 13.48 12.12
C VAL A 243 9.56 12.55 11.36
N SER A 244 9.48 12.62 10.04
CA SER A 244 10.49 12.07 9.12
C SER A 244 10.98 13.18 8.22
N LYS A 245 12.29 13.43 8.21
CA LYS A 245 12.93 14.39 7.32
C LYS A 245 13.67 13.64 6.22
N ILE A 246 13.32 13.92 4.97
CA ILE A 246 14.03 13.40 3.79
C ILE A 246 15.09 14.42 3.41
N GLY A 247 16.26 13.95 3.05
CA GLY A 247 17.37 14.74 2.54
C GLY A 247 18.14 14.00 1.45
N ASP A 248 18.97 14.73 0.75
CA ASP A 248 19.91 14.26 -0.25
C ASP A 248 21.23 15.03 -0.15
N PHE A 249 22.15 14.88 -1.08
CA PHE A 249 23.42 15.61 -1.09
C PHE A 249 23.20 17.12 -1.19
N ASP A 250 22.24 17.55 -2.02
CA ASP A 250 21.96 18.97 -2.20
C ASP A 250 21.34 19.56 -0.94
N SER A 251 20.37 18.87 -0.35
CA SER A 251 19.76 19.31 0.90
C SER A 251 20.70 19.18 2.09
N TYR A 252 21.72 18.35 2.02
CA TYR A 252 22.74 18.21 3.03
C TYR A 252 23.64 19.45 3.08
N GLY A 253 24.06 19.96 1.94
CA GLY A 253 24.81 21.20 1.82
C GLY A 253 24.02 22.44 2.19
N SER A 254 22.72 22.42 1.93
CA SER A 254 21.80 23.53 2.22
C SER A 254 21.17 23.49 3.63
N ASP A 255 21.49 22.53 4.49
CA ASP A 255 21.01 22.50 5.88
C ASP A 255 21.57 23.69 6.67
N PRO A 256 20.73 24.66 7.12
CA PRO A 256 21.23 25.84 7.80
C PRO A 256 22.04 25.55 9.08
N ARG A 257 21.69 24.45 9.78
CA ARG A 257 22.43 24.04 10.96
C ARG A 257 23.83 23.59 10.61
N ARG A 258 23.97 22.93 9.48
CA ARG A 258 25.25 22.47 9.00
C ARG A 258 26.13 23.63 8.53
N ILE A 259 25.55 24.61 7.86
CA ILE A 259 26.23 25.83 7.49
C ILE A 259 26.85 26.50 8.72
N GLN A 260 26.05 26.63 9.78
CA GLN A 260 26.47 27.27 11.01
C GLN A 260 27.57 26.47 11.77
N TYR A 261 27.43 25.15 11.84
CA TYR A 261 28.34 24.32 12.61
C TYR A 261 29.62 23.94 11.86
N ALA A 262 29.53 23.82 10.57
CA ALA A 262 30.70 23.51 9.76
C ALA A 262 31.59 24.75 9.48
N GLY A 263 31.15 25.93 9.89
CA GLY A 263 31.89 27.15 9.65
C GLY A 263 31.92 27.58 8.17
N SER A 264 31.06 26.99 7.35
CA SER A 264 30.96 27.35 5.94
C SER A 264 30.09 28.57 5.75
N GLU A 265 30.57 29.53 5.05
CA GLU A 265 29.84 30.74 4.71
C GLU A 265 29.05 30.60 3.40
N THR A 266 29.42 29.68 2.56
CA THR A 266 28.88 29.58 1.21
C THR A 266 28.14 28.30 0.93
N ASP A 267 28.65 27.17 1.37
CA ASP A 267 28.12 25.85 1.05
C ASP A 267 27.71 25.02 2.27
N GLY A 268 27.93 25.56 3.44
CA GLY A 268 27.65 24.90 4.70
C GLY A 268 28.61 23.78 5.06
N LEU A 269 29.73 23.69 4.42
CA LEU A 269 30.62 22.54 4.52
C LEU A 269 32.06 22.82 4.78
N SER A 270 32.51 24.02 4.68
CA SER A 270 33.91 24.34 4.93
C SER A 270 34.31 24.26 6.37
#